data_5e28f18f2c7529aef15759c8019e971c
#
_entry.id   5e28f18f2c7529aef15759c8019e971c
#
_cell.length_a   1.000
_cell.length_b   1.000
_cell.length_c   1.000
_cell.angle_alpha   90.00
_cell.angle_beta   90.00
_cell.angle_gamma   90.00
#
_symmetry.space_group_name_H-M   'P 1'
#
loop_
_entity.id
_entity.type
_entity.pdbx_description
1 polymer ?
#
loop_
_entity_poly.entity_id
_entity_poly.type
_entity_poly.pdbx_seq_one_letter_code
_entity_poly.pdbx_strand_id
1 'polypeptide(L)'
;MAKTKQIVECVPNFSEGRDMNVIRQITDAVESVKGVKLLDVDPGEATNRTVVTFVGEPDDVVEAAFRAVGKAAQLIDMRQHHGAHPRIGATDVLPIVPVSGITLEECAEISRQLAKRIADELNIPCYCYEAAAFKPERKNLAVCRKGEYEGIAERIDDDAEAPDFGRRPFDEQVARTGCTVVGARDFLIAVNFNLNTTSTRRANAIAFDVREKGRPMREGNPITGKKLCYADGTPIMKPGTLKCTKAIGWFIDEYGIAQVSMNITNINITPLHKAFDEVCRCAQNRGVRVTGTEIVGLVPERTLLEAGRYFLAKQQRSAGIPKKDILDIAIKSLGLSDLKEFKPEEKIIEYVMAAGAEKQNLLVDLTVKGFAEETSRESPAPGGGSVSAYMGALGASLATMVANLSSHKPGWDEQWEKFAAVAEEGMALQERLLHLVDEDTEAFNRIMAAFGMPKNTPEEKAARSEAIQTATLFATEVPLETMKASFEVFDVCRKMVEKGNPNSVSDAGVGALAARAAVLGAGMNVKINAGSLKDREKAEALIAEANQLIAKANSEEAEITKLVEDKL
;
A
#
# COMPACT_ATOMS: atom_id res chain seq x y z
N MET A 1 -8.34 -16.06 -3.50
CA MET A 1 -7.82 -14.81 -2.92
C MET A 1 -8.38 -13.67 -3.73
N ALA A 2 -9.20 -12.80 -3.13
CA ALA A 2 -9.57 -11.55 -3.79
C ALA A 2 -8.28 -10.83 -4.19
N LYS A 3 -8.14 -10.41 -5.45
CA LYS A 3 -7.00 -9.60 -5.89
C LYS A 3 -7.09 -8.29 -5.11
N THR A 4 -6.13 -8.07 -4.21
CA THR A 4 -5.98 -6.76 -3.57
C THR A 4 -5.94 -5.71 -4.67
N LYS A 5 -6.75 -4.66 -4.53
CA LYS A 5 -6.79 -3.56 -5.51
C LYS A 5 -5.37 -3.04 -5.73
N GLN A 6 -4.92 -3.04 -6.97
CA GLN A 6 -3.59 -2.53 -7.32
C GLN A 6 -3.61 -1.02 -7.30
N ILE A 7 -2.69 -0.42 -6.54
CA ILE A 7 -2.50 1.03 -6.47
C ILE A 7 -1.04 1.34 -6.75
N VAL A 8 -0.80 2.27 -7.67
CA VAL A 8 0.52 2.84 -7.95
C VAL A 8 0.49 4.35 -7.77
N GLU A 9 1.63 4.89 -7.36
CA GLU A 9 1.88 6.32 -7.34
C GLU A 9 2.76 6.69 -8.53
N CYS A 10 2.53 7.85 -9.14
CA CYS A 10 3.44 8.46 -10.09
C CYS A 10 3.90 9.81 -9.59
N VAL A 11 5.21 10.08 -9.67
CA VAL A 11 5.83 11.31 -9.13
C VAL A 11 6.67 12.00 -10.22
N PRO A 12 6.05 12.44 -11.32
CA PRO A 12 6.77 13.14 -12.37
C PRO A 12 7.35 14.46 -11.91
N ASN A 13 8.47 14.83 -12.55
CA ASN A 13 9.09 16.12 -12.36
C ASN A 13 9.11 16.84 -13.70
N PHE A 14 8.50 18.01 -13.72
CA PHE A 14 8.41 18.86 -14.92
C PHE A 14 9.36 20.06 -14.81
N SER A 15 10.00 20.43 -15.92
CA SER A 15 10.94 21.55 -15.98
C SER A 15 10.20 22.88 -16.14
N GLU A 16 9.34 23.20 -15.19
CA GLU A 16 8.64 24.44 -14.99
C GLU A 16 8.28 24.58 -13.51
N GLY A 17 8.66 25.67 -12.89
CA GLY A 17 8.40 25.91 -11.45
C GLY A 17 7.98 27.35 -11.15
N ARG A 18 7.71 28.14 -12.18
CA ARG A 18 7.43 29.59 -12.08
C ARG A 18 6.08 29.97 -12.67
N ASP A 19 5.72 29.44 -13.84
CA ASP A 19 4.44 29.72 -14.47
C ASP A 19 3.36 28.75 -14.00
N MET A 20 2.56 29.20 -13.03
CA MET A 20 1.45 28.42 -12.48
C MET A 20 0.36 28.08 -13.52
N ASN A 21 0.27 28.81 -14.65
CA ASN A 21 -0.70 28.47 -15.70
C ASN A 21 -0.23 27.25 -16.50
N VAL A 22 1.09 27.14 -16.75
CA VAL A 22 1.68 25.95 -17.37
C VAL A 22 1.53 24.75 -16.45
N ILE A 23 1.88 24.89 -15.16
CA ILE A 23 1.76 23.84 -14.16
C ILE A 23 0.32 23.34 -14.07
N ARG A 24 -0.66 24.25 -14.00
CA ARG A 24 -2.08 23.89 -13.92
C ARG A 24 -2.56 23.13 -15.15
N GLN A 25 -2.18 23.52 -16.35
CA GLN A 25 -2.54 22.78 -17.55
C GLN A 25 -1.97 21.35 -17.57
N ILE A 26 -0.79 21.15 -16.99
CA ILE A 26 -0.20 19.80 -16.84
C ILE A 26 -0.99 18.99 -15.81
N THR A 27 -1.34 19.59 -14.67
CA THR A 27 -2.13 18.88 -13.63
C THR A 27 -3.57 18.63 -14.06
N ASP A 28 -4.20 19.54 -14.80
CA ASP A 28 -5.53 19.34 -15.42
C ASP A 28 -5.52 18.12 -16.38
N ALA A 29 -4.40 17.90 -17.10
CA ALA A 29 -4.25 16.72 -17.95
C ALA A 29 -4.19 15.42 -17.12
N VAL A 30 -3.59 15.43 -15.93
CA VAL A 30 -3.63 14.31 -14.97
C VAL A 30 -5.06 14.06 -14.49
N GLU A 31 -5.74 15.11 -13.99
CA GLU A 31 -7.08 15.02 -13.42
C GLU A 31 -8.17 14.70 -14.47
N SER A 32 -7.86 14.84 -15.78
CA SER A 32 -8.77 14.44 -16.86
C SER A 32 -9.01 12.93 -16.95
N VAL A 33 -8.20 12.11 -16.28
CA VAL A 33 -8.34 10.65 -16.24
C VAL A 33 -9.13 10.25 -15.01
N LYS A 34 -10.29 9.60 -15.23
CA LYS A 34 -11.09 9.04 -14.14
C LYS A 34 -10.30 7.93 -13.43
N GLY A 35 -10.40 7.88 -12.12
CA GLY A 35 -9.68 6.87 -11.31
C GLY A 35 -8.31 7.33 -10.82
N VAL A 36 -7.81 8.47 -11.31
CA VAL A 36 -6.59 9.09 -10.80
C VAL A 36 -6.92 10.20 -9.81
N LYS A 37 -6.16 10.27 -8.72
CA LYS A 37 -6.25 11.35 -7.74
C LYS A 37 -4.93 12.11 -7.68
N LEU A 38 -4.98 13.42 -7.94
CA LEU A 38 -3.88 14.34 -7.69
C LEU A 38 -3.72 14.53 -6.18
N LEU A 39 -2.52 14.28 -5.66
CA LEU A 39 -2.23 14.35 -4.23
C LEU A 39 -1.45 15.60 -3.85
N ASP A 40 -0.47 15.98 -4.68
CA ASP A 40 0.41 17.10 -4.38
C ASP A 40 0.96 17.76 -5.66
N VAL A 41 1.20 19.05 -5.57
CA VAL A 41 1.85 19.86 -6.60
C VAL A 41 2.83 20.80 -5.90
N ASP A 42 4.12 20.52 -6.02
CA ASP A 42 5.21 21.24 -5.35
C ASP A 42 6.08 22.02 -6.36
N PRO A 43 5.75 23.28 -6.66
CA PRO A 43 6.52 24.13 -7.55
C PRO A 43 7.73 24.72 -6.83
N GLY A 44 8.93 24.59 -7.42
CA GLY A 44 10.17 25.15 -6.95
C GLY A 44 10.68 26.28 -7.84
N GLU A 45 10.49 27.54 -7.46
CA GLU A 45 10.87 28.70 -8.25
C GLU A 45 12.39 28.76 -8.53
N ALA A 46 13.23 28.50 -7.51
CA ALA A 46 14.69 28.53 -7.64
C ALA A 46 15.23 27.40 -8.53
N THR A 47 14.61 26.24 -8.43
CA THR A 47 14.96 25.06 -9.23
C THR A 47 14.35 25.10 -10.62
N ASN A 48 13.34 25.94 -10.84
CA ASN A 48 12.48 26.01 -12.01
C ASN A 48 11.97 24.62 -12.39
N ARG A 49 11.35 23.94 -11.42
CA ARG A 49 10.89 22.57 -11.53
C ARG A 49 9.70 22.34 -10.61
N THR A 50 8.72 21.61 -11.08
CA THR A 50 7.57 21.16 -10.27
C THR A 50 7.59 19.65 -10.11
N VAL A 51 7.38 19.19 -8.90
CA VAL A 51 7.07 17.79 -8.59
C VAL A 51 5.57 17.66 -8.48
N VAL A 52 5.00 16.72 -9.24
CA VAL A 52 3.57 16.41 -9.18
C VAL A 52 3.42 14.98 -8.68
N THR A 53 2.50 14.75 -7.74
CA THR A 53 2.24 13.43 -7.19
C THR A 53 0.78 13.06 -7.41
N PHE A 54 0.54 11.90 -8.02
CA PHE A 54 -0.80 11.37 -8.22
C PHE A 54 -0.81 9.84 -8.11
N VAL A 55 -1.98 9.30 -7.77
CA VAL A 55 -2.18 7.87 -7.52
C VAL A 55 -3.44 7.36 -8.22
N GLY A 56 -3.48 6.06 -8.46
CA GLY A 56 -4.62 5.37 -9.06
C GLY A 56 -4.33 3.90 -9.33
N GLU A 57 -5.23 3.26 -10.06
CA GLU A 57 -4.95 1.95 -10.63
C GLU A 57 -3.90 2.07 -11.75
N PRO A 58 -3.10 1.00 -12.01
CA PRO A 58 -1.96 1.10 -12.92
C PRO A 58 -2.29 1.66 -14.30
N ASP A 59 -3.37 1.21 -14.93
CA ASP A 59 -3.75 1.64 -16.28
C ASP A 59 -4.16 3.12 -16.31
N ASP A 60 -4.90 3.59 -15.31
CA ASP A 60 -5.31 4.98 -15.20
C ASP A 60 -4.12 5.90 -14.96
N VAL A 61 -3.18 5.48 -14.09
CA VAL A 61 -1.96 6.25 -13.80
C VAL A 61 -1.06 6.35 -15.03
N VAL A 62 -0.91 5.27 -15.80
CA VAL A 62 -0.16 5.26 -17.06
C VAL A 62 -0.77 6.23 -18.08
N GLU A 63 -2.08 6.24 -18.22
CA GLU A 63 -2.77 7.17 -19.12
C GLU A 63 -2.62 8.63 -18.66
N ALA A 64 -2.75 8.89 -17.36
CA ALA A 64 -2.56 10.23 -16.80
C ALA A 64 -1.12 10.73 -16.97
N ALA A 65 -0.15 9.87 -16.70
CA ALA A 65 1.26 10.16 -16.92
C ALA A 65 1.57 10.48 -18.39
N PHE A 66 1.04 9.68 -19.31
CA PHE A 66 1.19 9.91 -20.73
C PHE A 66 0.61 11.26 -21.19
N ARG A 67 -0.61 11.60 -20.74
CA ARG A 67 -1.23 12.91 -21.05
C ARG A 67 -0.43 14.08 -20.47
N ALA A 68 0.05 13.94 -19.24
CA ALA A 68 0.86 14.97 -18.59
C ALA A 68 2.18 15.22 -19.33
N VAL A 69 2.88 14.14 -19.75
CA VAL A 69 4.10 14.24 -20.58
C VAL A 69 3.81 14.92 -21.91
N GLY A 70 2.72 14.56 -22.59
CA GLY A 70 2.29 15.19 -23.85
C GLY A 70 1.99 16.68 -23.67
N LYS A 71 1.33 17.05 -22.57
CA LYS A 71 1.02 18.45 -22.25
C LYS A 71 2.29 19.23 -21.93
N ALA A 72 3.21 18.68 -21.12
CA ALA A 72 4.49 19.30 -20.82
C ALA A 72 5.32 19.55 -22.09
N ALA A 73 5.37 18.58 -23.00
CA ALA A 73 6.07 18.72 -24.30
C ALA A 73 5.50 19.83 -25.19
N GLN A 74 4.21 20.12 -25.07
CA GLN A 74 3.56 21.21 -25.80
C GLN A 74 3.87 22.59 -25.21
N LEU A 75 4.00 22.69 -23.89
CA LEU A 75 4.05 23.97 -23.18
C LEU A 75 5.48 24.39 -22.81
N ILE A 76 6.37 23.45 -22.54
CA ILE A 76 7.72 23.70 -22.05
C ILE A 76 8.71 23.65 -23.23
N ASP A 77 9.54 24.69 -23.35
CA ASP A 77 10.64 24.74 -24.31
C ASP A 77 11.98 24.71 -23.57
N MET A 78 12.65 23.57 -23.64
CA MET A 78 13.92 23.33 -22.94
C MET A 78 15.06 24.24 -23.42
N ARG A 79 14.98 24.80 -24.62
CA ARG A 79 15.96 25.77 -25.16
C ARG A 79 15.97 27.08 -24.37
N GLN A 80 14.85 27.40 -23.71
CA GLN A 80 14.67 28.61 -22.89
C GLN A 80 14.72 28.32 -21.38
N HIS A 81 14.77 27.04 -21.00
CA HIS A 81 14.68 26.64 -19.61
C HIS A 81 16.00 26.78 -18.87
N HIS A 82 15.99 27.50 -17.74
CA HIS A 82 17.12 27.61 -16.80
C HIS A 82 16.65 27.41 -15.35
N GLY A 83 17.36 26.57 -14.58
CA GLY A 83 17.10 26.31 -13.17
C GLY A 83 18.31 25.68 -12.50
N ALA A 84 18.36 25.71 -11.17
CA ALA A 84 19.47 25.17 -10.40
C ALA A 84 19.46 23.64 -10.27
N HIS A 85 18.37 22.97 -10.68
CA HIS A 85 18.23 21.52 -10.58
C HIS A 85 18.66 20.83 -11.88
N PRO A 86 19.43 19.72 -11.80
CA PRO A 86 19.75 18.90 -12.97
C PRO A 86 18.50 18.38 -13.68
N ARG A 87 18.45 18.52 -15.01
CA ARG A 87 17.30 18.10 -15.83
C ARG A 87 17.74 17.70 -17.24
N ILE A 88 16.95 16.85 -17.90
CA ILE A 88 17.21 16.45 -19.29
C ILE A 88 16.03 16.67 -20.24
N GLY A 89 14.89 17.13 -19.76
CA GLY A 89 13.75 17.37 -20.63
C GLY A 89 12.59 18.08 -19.95
N ALA A 90 11.58 18.43 -20.73
CA ALA A 90 10.33 19.06 -20.27
C ALA A 90 9.65 18.22 -19.17
N THR A 91 9.59 16.91 -19.37
CA THR A 91 9.40 15.93 -18.30
C THR A 91 10.75 15.28 -18.01
N ASP A 92 11.36 15.68 -16.92
CA ASP A 92 12.72 15.23 -16.56
C ASP A 92 12.74 13.78 -16.10
N VAL A 93 11.91 13.43 -15.12
CA VAL A 93 11.82 12.07 -14.59
C VAL A 93 10.37 11.67 -14.31
N LEU A 94 10.04 10.42 -14.59
CA LEU A 94 8.69 9.85 -14.50
C LEU A 94 8.75 8.49 -13.80
N PRO A 95 8.76 8.44 -12.47
CA PRO A 95 8.76 7.19 -11.71
C PRO A 95 7.36 6.64 -11.48
N ILE A 96 7.22 5.32 -11.63
CA ILE A 96 6.07 4.55 -11.12
C ILE A 96 6.50 3.86 -9.83
N VAL A 97 5.69 3.96 -8.79
CA VAL A 97 6.00 3.53 -7.43
C VAL A 97 4.92 2.58 -6.92
N PRO A 98 5.24 1.37 -6.47
CA PRO A 98 4.25 0.45 -5.93
C PRO A 98 3.73 0.95 -4.57
N VAL A 99 2.40 1.04 -4.44
CA VAL A 99 1.74 1.40 -3.18
C VAL A 99 1.13 0.16 -2.53
N SER A 100 0.19 -0.50 -3.21
CA SER A 100 -0.45 -1.71 -2.72
C SER A 100 -0.86 -2.66 -3.85
N GLY A 101 -0.91 -3.97 -3.57
CA GLY A 101 -1.39 -5.00 -4.49
C GLY A 101 -0.55 -5.23 -5.76
N ILE A 102 0.62 -4.60 -5.89
CA ILE A 102 1.52 -4.67 -7.04
C ILE A 102 2.98 -4.70 -6.60
N THR A 103 3.82 -5.41 -7.33
CA THR A 103 5.26 -5.52 -7.07
C THR A 103 6.06 -4.43 -7.79
N LEU A 104 7.32 -4.25 -7.35
CA LEU A 104 8.25 -3.33 -8.02
C LEU A 104 8.61 -3.82 -9.43
N GLU A 105 8.69 -5.13 -9.64
CA GLU A 105 8.96 -5.75 -10.93
C GLU A 105 7.82 -5.50 -11.92
N GLU A 106 6.56 -5.62 -11.49
CA GLU A 106 5.39 -5.27 -12.29
C GLU A 106 5.39 -3.77 -12.64
N CYS A 107 5.70 -2.90 -11.69
CA CYS A 107 5.85 -1.46 -11.94
C CYS A 107 6.99 -1.17 -12.94
N ALA A 108 8.09 -1.94 -12.90
CA ALA A 108 9.19 -1.78 -13.85
C ALA A 108 8.75 -2.13 -15.28
N GLU A 109 7.95 -3.17 -15.45
CA GLU A 109 7.42 -3.53 -16.77
C GLU A 109 6.42 -2.48 -17.30
N ILE A 110 5.52 -2.01 -16.45
CA ILE A 110 4.62 -0.89 -16.75
C ILE A 110 5.40 0.35 -17.19
N SER A 111 6.48 0.67 -16.48
CA SER A 111 7.36 1.81 -16.80
C SER A 111 8.03 1.67 -18.16
N ARG A 112 8.48 0.47 -18.54
CA ARG A 112 9.06 0.21 -19.87
C ARG A 112 8.04 0.37 -20.99
N GLN A 113 6.81 -0.11 -20.77
CA GLN A 113 5.71 0.03 -21.72
C GLN A 113 5.32 1.51 -21.88
N LEU A 114 5.25 2.27 -20.79
CA LEU A 114 5.00 3.70 -20.80
C LEU A 114 6.12 4.46 -21.54
N ALA A 115 7.39 4.15 -21.26
CA ALA A 115 8.54 4.75 -21.96
C ALA A 115 8.50 4.51 -23.47
N LYS A 116 8.18 3.27 -23.87
CA LYS A 116 8.01 2.93 -25.28
C LYS A 116 6.86 3.70 -25.92
N ARG A 117 5.70 3.79 -25.25
CA ARG A 117 4.53 4.55 -25.74
C ARG A 117 4.85 6.04 -25.89
N ILE A 118 5.53 6.65 -24.91
CA ILE A 118 5.97 8.05 -25.00
C ILE A 118 6.89 8.26 -26.21
N ALA A 119 7.83 7.35 -26.44
CA ALA A 119 8.74 7.44 -27.56
C ALA A 119 8.04 7.28 -28.91
N ASP A 120 7.13 6.33 -29.02
CA ASP A 120 6.43 6.02 -30.28
C ASP A 120 5.35 7.05 -30.64
N GLU A 121 4.58 7.54 -29.68
CA GLU A 121 3.41 8.40 -29.94
C GLU A 121 3.74 9.90 -29.77
N LEU A 122 4.64 10.28 -28.85
CA LEU A 122 5.00 11.67 -28.60
C LEU A 122 6.36 12.06 -29.23
N ASN A 123 7.09 11.11 -29.79
CA ASN A 123 8.42 11.32 -30.37
C ASN A 123 9.44 11.90 -29.37
N ILE A 124 9.37 11.52 -28.09
CA ILE A 124 10.27 11.95 -27.02
C ILE A 124 11.20 10.78 -26.68
N PRO A 125 12.54 10.92 -26.82
CA PRO A 125 13.48 9.86 -26.46
C PRO A 125 13.43 9.56 -24.97
N CYS A 126 13.40 8.26 -24.61
CA CYS A 126 13.25 7.81 -23.23
C CYS A 126 14.41 6.93 -22.76
N TYR A 127 14.91 7.21 -21.57
CA TYR A 127 15.81 6.37 -20.80
C TYR A 127 15.05 5.62 -19.73
N CYS A 128 15.37 4.34 -19.51
CA CYS A 128 14.81 3.56 -18.38
C CYS A 128 15.80 3.53 -17.21
N TYR A 129 15.29 3.79 -15.97
CA TYR A 129 16.13 3.85 -14.78
C TYR A 129 15.59 3.00 -13.61
N GLU A 130 16.42 2.86 -12.58
CA GLU A 130 16.17 2.05 -11.37
C GLU A 130 15.75 0.61 -11.71
N ALA A 131 14.62 0.10 -11.20
CA ALA A 131 14.16 -1.25 -11.48
C ALA A 131 13.79 -1.47 -12.96
N ALA A 132 13.43 -0.42 -13.70
CA ALA A 132 13.14 -0.51 -15.14
C ALA A 132 14.39 -0.48 -16.04
N ALA A 133 15.58 -0.20 -15.50
CA ALA A 133 16.81 -0.04 -16.27
C ALA A 133 17.17 -1.30 -17.07
N PHE A 134 17.50 -1.13 -18.36
CA PHE A 134 18.07 -2.19 -19.19
C PHE A 134 19.59 -2.34 -19.00
N LYS A 135 20.26 -1.26 -18.60
CA LYS A 135 21.71 -1.22 -18.34
C LYS A 135 21.95 -1.03 -16.84
N PRO A 136 22.81 -1.84 -16.18
CA PRO A 136 23.04 -1.78 -14.72
C PRO A 136 23.45 -0.39 -14.22
N GLU A 137 24.21 0.37 -14.98
CA GLU A 137 24.66 1.72 -14.64
C GLU A 137 23.50 2.73 -14.60
N ARG A 138 22.43 2.49 -15.37
CA ARG A 138 21.23 3.35 -15.42
C ARG A 138 20.29 3.15 -14.22
N LYS A 139 20.58 2.21 -13.33
CA LYS A 139 19.93 2.17 -12.01
C LYS A 139 20.14 3.47 -11.24
N ASN A 140 21.24 4.17 -11.49
CA ASN A 140 21.47 5.48 -10.92
C ASN A 140 20.95 6.59 -11.86
N LEU A 141 19.91 7.31 -11.43
CA LEU A 141 19.33 8.43 -12.18
C LEU A 141 20.36 9.48 -12.63
N ALA A 142 21.41 9.72 -11.83
CA ALA A 142 22.47 10.66 -12.19
C ALA A 142 23.24 10.24 -13.47
N VAL A 143 23.31 8.96 -13.77
CA VAL A 143 23.92 8.46 -15.01
C VAL A 143 23.02 8.78 -16.20
N CYS A 144 21.71 8.62 -16.06
CA CYS A 144 20.75 9.02 -17.09
C CYS A 144 20.79 10.52 -17.37
N ARG A 145 21.06 11.35 -16.35
CA ARG A 145 21.16 12.82 -16.44
C ARG A 145 22.56 13.35 -16.75
N LYS A 146 23.54 12.48 -17.05
CA LYS A 146 24.91 12.89 -17.33
C LYS A 146 24.97 13.96 -18.42
N GLY A 147 25.63 15.11 -18.14
CA GLY A 147 25.69 16.26 -19.03
C GLY A 147 24.40 17.09 -19.12
N GLU A 148 23.36 16.68 -18.41
CA GLU A 148 22.04 17.34 -18.38
C GLU A 148 21.42 17.52 -19.77
N TYR A 149 20.51 18.48 -19.94
CA TYR A 149 19.91 18.80 -21.25
C TYR A 149 20.98 19.20 -22.28
N GLU A 150 21.98 19.95 -21.87
CA GLU A 150 23.05 20.45 -22.72
C GLU A 150 23.94 19.33 -23.31
N GLY A 151 24.06 18.21 -22.61
CA GLY A 151 24.82 17.05 -23.08
C GLY A 151 24.03 16.08 -23.98
N ILE A 152 22.74 16.31 -24.22
CA ILE A 152 21.90 15.38 -25.01
C ILE A 152 22.41 15.26 -26.46
N ALA A 153 22.76 16.38 -27.09
CA ALA A 153 23.18 16.41 -28.49
C ALA A 153 24.38 15.50 -28.77
N GLU A 154 25.30 15.37 -27.81
CA GLU A 154 26.48 14.51 -27.94
C GLU A 154 26.18 13.03 -27.63
N ARG A 155 25.19 12.77 -26.77
CA ARG A 155 24.90 11.43 -26.24
C ARG A 155 23.87 10.66 -27.05
N ILE A 156 22.95 11.35 -27.71
CA ILE A 156 21.77 10.73 -28.32
C ILE A 156 22.15 9.80 -29.48
N ASP A 157 23.26 10.09 -30.17
CA ASP A 157 23.80 9.31 -31.29
C ASP A 157 24.88 8.31 -30.88
N ASP A 158 25.41 8.39 -29.65
CA ASP A 158 26.39 7.43 -29.12
C ASP A 158 25.71 6.11 -28.75
N ASP A 159 26.11 4.99 -29.36
CA ASP A 159 25.55 3.66 -29.12
C ASP A 159 25.60 3.21 -27.65
N ALA A 160 26.61 3.65 -26.89
CA ALA A 160 26.75 3.33 -25.48
C ALA A 160 25.80 4.14 -24.58
N GLU A 161 25.54 5.42 -24.96
CA GLU A 161 24.77 6.37 -24.16
C GLU A 161 23.36 6.64 -24.70
N ALA A 162 23.02 6.19 -25.92
CA ALA A 162 21.72 6.40 -26.56
C ALA A 162 20.53 6.00 -25.66
N PRO A 163 19.35 6.68 -25.80
CA PRO A 163 18.13 6.33 -25.10
C PRO A 163 17.69 4.88 -25.39
N ASP A 164 16.92 4.30 -24.47
CA ASP A 164 16.42 2.92 -24.58
C ASP A 164 15.28 2.82 -25.60
N PHE A 165 14.50 3.92 -25.76
CA PHE A 165 13.42 4.03 -26.73
C PHE A 165 13.45 5.37 -27.45
N GLY A 166 13.00 5.39 -28.71
CA GLY A 166 12.86 6.61 -29.49
C GLY A 166 14.17 7.28 -29.90
N ARG A 167 15.27 6.49 -30.05
CA ARG A 167 16.53 7.03 -30.54
C ARG A 167 16.33 7.75 -31.88
N ARG A 168 16.77 8.99 -31.96
CA ARG A 168 16.67 9.86 -33.14
C ARG A 168 17.72 10.96 -33.06
N PRO A 169 18.07 11.63 -34.20
CA PRO A 169 18.98 12.77 -34.18
C PRO A 169 18.48 13.88 -33.23
N PHE A 170 19.41 14.72 -32.76
CA PHE A 170 19.06 15.91 -31.99
C PHE A 170 18.45 16.96 -32.94
N ASP A 171 17.19 16.77 -33.30
CA ASP A 171 16.39 17.64 -34.14
C ASP A 171 15.65 18.74 -33.34
N GLU A 172 14.82 19.53 -34.00
CA GLU A 172 14.06 20.61 -33.38
C GLU A 172 13.07 20.11 -32.31
N GLN A 173 12.51 18.92 -32.49
CA GLN A 173 11.61 18.29 -31.50
C GLN A 173 12.38 17.93 -30.23
N VAL A 174 13.51 17.23 -30.35
CA VAL A 174 14.35 16.88 -29.21
C VAL A 174 14.96 18.11 -28.55
N ALA A 175 15.36 19.13 -29.35
CA ALA A 175 15.82 20.41 -28.80
C ALA A 175 14.76 21.10 -27.95
N ARG A 176 13.49 21.01 -28.34
CA ARG A 176 12.39 21.60 -27.60
C ARG A 176 12.03 20.81 -26.35
N THR A 177 11.87 19.49 -26.46
CA THR A 177 11.36 18.64 -25.36
C THR A 177 12.45 18.04 -24.48
N GLY A 178 13.68 17.90 -24.97
CA GLY A 178 14.71 17.08 -24.37
C GLY A 178 14.34 15.59 -24.39
N CYS A 179 14.88 14.83 -23.43
CA CYS A 179 14.58 13.42 -23.19
C CYS A 179 13.85 13.25 -21.85
N THR A 180 13.17 12.11 -21.67
CA THR A 180 12.50 11.76 -20.42
C THR A 180 13.14 10.51 -19.80
N VAL A 181 13.34 10.50 -18.48
CA VAL A 181 13.78 9.32 -17.74
C VAL A 181 12.58 8.66 -17.09
N VAL A 182 12.21 7.46 -17.51
CA VAL A 182 11.05 6.70 -17.00
C VAL A 182 11.54 5.51 -16.20
N GLY A 183 10.89 5.19 -15.09
CA GLY A 183 11.31 4.02 -14.33
C GLY A 183 10.42 3.67 -13.14
N ALA A 184 10.80 2.63 -12.43
CA ALA A 184 10.13 2.21 -11.21
C ALA A 184 11.12 2.21 -10.04
N ARG A 185 10.67 2.70 -8.90
CA ARG A 185 11.45 2.75 -7.66
C ARG A 185 10.60 2.40 -6.45
N ASP A 186 11.25 2.02 -5.37
CA ASP A 186 10.59 1.85 -4.09
C ASP A 186 9.98 3.14 -3.56
N PHE A 187 8.99 2.99 -2.66
CA PHE A 187 8.33 4.12 -2.03
C PHE A 187 9.33 4.91 -1.17
N LEU A 188 9.31 6.23 -1.32
CA LEU A 188 10.12 7.16 -0.53
C LEU A 188 9.22 7.85 0.48
N ILE A 189 9.66 7.88 1.75
CA ILE A 189 9.00 8.67 2.79
C ILE A 189 9.90 9.84 3.19
N ALA A 190 9.37 11.05 3.10
CA ALA A 190 9.95 12.23 3.71
C ALA A 190 9.37 12.38 5.13
N VAL A 191 10.24 12.42 6.11
CA VAL A 191 9.86 12.46 7.53
C VAL A 191 10.76 13.36 8.34
N ASN A 192 10.19 14.14 9.26
CA ASN A 192 10.89 15.01 10.17
C ASN A 192 10.69 14.51 11.60
N PHE A 193 11.78 14.32 12.34
CA PHE A 193 11.76 13.96 13.75
C PHE A 193 11.95 15.22 14.60
N ASN A 194 10.95 15.58 15.39
CA ASN A 194 10.91 16.76 16.23
C ASN A 194 11.80 16.59 17.45
N LEU A 195 12.59 17.60 17.77
CA LEU A 195 13.54 17.55 18.87
C LEU A 195 13.21 18.61 19.93
N ASN A 196 13.39 18.29 21.21
CA ASN A 196 13.25 19.23 22.31
C ASN A 196 14.44 20.20 22.39
N THR A 197 14.92 20.71 21.27
CA THR A 197 16.05 21.64 21.19
C THR A 197 15.91 22.62 20.04
N THR A 198 16.49 23.80 20.17
CA THR A 198 16.63 24.78 19.08
C THR A 198 17.95 24.62 18.31
N SER A 199 18.82 23.69 18.74
CA SER A 199 20.17 23.55 18.22
C SER A 199 20.22 22.76 16.93
N THR A 200 20.29 23.43 15.79
CA THR A 200 20.56 22.81 14.47
C THR A 200 21.85 21.96 14.48
N ARG A 201 22.87 22.38 15.29
CA ARG A 201 24.09 21.58 15.43
C ARG A 201 23.83 20.22 16.07
N ARG A 202 22.93 20.11 17.05
CA ARG A 202 22.53 18.84 17.68
C ARG A 202 21.73 18.00 16.69
N ALA A 203 20.78 18.60 15.99
CA ALA A 203 19.99 17.92 14.95
C ALA A 203 20.87 17.37 13.82
N ASN A 204 21.82 18.16 13.29
CA ASN A 204 22.79 17.70 12.29
C ASN A 204 23.68 16.56 12.82
N ALA A 205 24.10 16.63 14.09
CA ALA A 205 24.90 15.57 14.67
C ALA A 205 24.15 14.25 14.74
N ILE A 206 22.85 14.26 15.07
CA ILE A 206 21.97 13.09 15.05
C ILE A 206 21.78 12.60 13.59
N ALA A 207 21.44 13.51 12.67
CA ALA A 207 21.27 13.19 11.25
C ALA A 207 22.49 12.48 10.65
N PHE A 208 23.70 12.91 11.03
CA PHE A 208 24.95 12.32 10.54
C PHE A 208 25.28 10.97 11.18
N ASP A 209 24.73 10.68 12.35
CA ASP A 209 24.88 9.36 12.96
C ASP A 209 24.00 8.32 12.28
N VAL A 210 22.80 8.75 11.83
CA VAL A 210 21.81 7.81 11.30
C VAL A 210 21.86 7.65 9.78
N ARG A 211 22.05 8.71 9.00
CA ARG A 211 22.01 8.66 7.53
C ARG A 211 23.08 7.75 6.93
N GLU A 212 22.79 7.07 5.84
CA GLU A 212 23.68 6.09 5.20
C GLU A 212 25.09 6.64 4.91
N LYS A 213 25.21 7.83 4.33
CA LYS A 213 26.49 8.49 4.06
C LYS A 213 27.29 8.76 5.35
N GLY A 214 26.64 8.90 6.49
CA GLY A 214 27.28 9.16 7.78
C GLY A 214 28.00 10.50 7.86
N ARG A 215 29.21 10.48 8.43
CA ARG A 215 30.04 11.67 8.68
C ARG A 215 31.50 11.45 8.30
N PRO A 216 32.26 12.51 7.97
CA PRO A 216 33.70 12.41 7.84
C PRO A 216 34.36 11.98 9.15
N MET A 217 35.30 11.05 9.08
CA MET A 217 36.18 10.70 10.20
C MET A 217 37.14 11.88 10.52
N ARG A 218 37.44 12.06 11.81
CA ARG A 218 38.31 13.14 12.26
C ARG A 218 39.33 12.61 13.26
N GLU A 219 40.50 13.24 13.28
CA GLU A 219 41.56 12.93 14.22
C GLU A 219 41.21 13.50 15.59
N GLY A 220 41.39 12.71 16.64
CA GLY A 220 41.11 13.14 18.02
C GLY A 220 39.63 13.45 18.26
N ASN A 221 39.23 14.71 18.21
CA ASN A 221 37.85 15.12 18.47
C ASN A 221 36.94 14.85 17.25
N PRO A 222 35.85 14.06 17.40
CA PRO A 222 34.98 13.68 16.27
C PRO A 222 34.18 14.84 15.65
N ILE A 223 34.20 16.05 16.29
CA ILE A 223 33.47 17.22 15.82
C ILE A 223 34.42 18.29 15.27
N THR A 224 35.49 18.60 16.00
CA THR A 224 36.40 19.72 15.72
C THR A 224 37.76 19.30 15.18
N GLY A 225 38.12 18.02 15.28
CA GLY A 225 39.37 17.47 14.79
C GLY A 225 39.55 17.62 13.27
N LYS A 226 40.79 17.51 12.78
CA LYS A 226 41.11 17.53 11.35
C LYS A 226 40.43 16.35 10.64
N LYS A 227 39.83 16.60 9.48
CA LYS A 227 39.24 15.52 8.67
C LYS A 227 40.35 14.58 8.20
N LEU A 228 40.11 13.28 8.34
CA LEU A 228 40.94 12.25 7.74
C LEU A 228 40.53 12.09 6.27
N CYS A 229 41.50 12.13 5.37
CA CYS A 229 41.25 12.04 3.95
C CYS A 229 42.14 10.95 3.34
N TYR A 230 41.72 10.36 2.23
CA TYR A 230 42.53 9.55 1.35
C TYR A 230 43.60 10.40 0.66
N ALA A 231 44.51 9.76 -0.09
CA ALA A 231 45.59 10.44 -0.80
C ALA A 231 45.10 11.45 -1.87
N ASP A 232 43.91 11.26 -2.41
CA ASP A 232 43.21 12.14 -3.37
C ASP A 232 42.47 13.33 -2.71
N GLY A 233 42.56 13.47 -1.38
CA GLY A 233 41.87 14.50 -0.63
C GLY A 233 40.41 14.17 -0.28
N THR A 234 39.88 13.03 -0.73
CA THR A 234 38.49 12.61 -0.42
C THR A 234 38.37 12.27 1.08
N PRO A 235 37.37 12.80 1.81
CA PRO A 235 37.19 12.49 3.22
C PRO A 235 36.88 11.00 3.45
N ILE A 236 37.55 10.39 4.42
CA ILE A 236 37.21 9.05 4.90
C ILE A 236 35.91 9.15 5.68
N MET A 237 34.90 8.42 5.27
CA MET A 237 33.56 8.46 5.87
C MET A 237 33.37 7.33 6.88
N LYS A 238 32.80 7.68 8.06
CA LYS A 238 32.18 6.70 8.95
C LYS A 238 30.72 6.62 8.56
N PRO A 239 30.22 5.50 8.01
CA PRO A 239 28.81 5.37 7.62
C PRO A 239 27.89 5.52 8.84
N GLY A 240 26.68 5.96 8.60
CA GLY A 240 25.64 5.98 9.62
C GLY A 240 25.02 4.61 9.83
N THR A 241 24.07 4.53 10.72
CA THR A 241 23.49 3.27 11.20
C THR A 241 22.33 2.77 10.35
N LEU A 242 21.70 3.64 9.55
CA LEU A 242 20.57 3.29 8.68
C LEU A 242 21.01 3.25 7.21
N LYS A 243 20.51 2.25 6.49
CA LYS A 243 20.65 2.12 5.04
C LYS A 243 19.52 2.85 4.32
N CYS A 244 19.72 3.18 3.05
CA CYS A 244 18.72 3.84 2.21
C CYS A 244 18.09 5.08 2.88
N THR A 245 18.93 5.90 3.54
CA THR A 245 18.48 7.12 4.21
C THR A 245 19.38 8.30 3.90
N LYS A 246 18.74 9.46 3.70
CA LYS A 246 19.40 10.77 3.61
C LYS A 246 18.83 11.62 4.72
N ALA A 247 19.67 12.32 5.49
CA ALA A 247 19.18 13.16 6.58
C ALA A 247 20.07 14.40 6.79
N ILE A 248 19.41 15.47 7.24
CA ILE A 248 20.02 16.73 7.69
C ILE A 248 19.31 17.19 8.96
N GLY A 249 19.95 18.07 9.71
CA GLY A 249 19.31 18.79 10.80
C GLY A 249 19.02 20.23 10.38
N TRP A 250 17.82 20.71 10.71
CA TRP A 250 17.42 22.09 10.46
C TRP A 250 16.63 22.67 11.64
N PHE A 251 16.31 23.95 11.59
CA PHE A 251 15.45 24.64 12.53
C PHE A 251 14.21 25.13 11.79
N ILE A 252 13.07 25.00 12.40
CA ILE A 252 11.79 25.43 11.84
C ILE A 252 11.26 26.57 12.71
N ASP A 253 11.24 27.77 12.15
CA ASP A 253 10.81 28.99 12.84
C ASP A 253 9.35 28.90 13.28
N GLU A 254 8.48 28.33 12.45
CA GLU A 254 7.04 28.14 12.73
C GLU A 254 6.80 27.36 14.04
N TYR A 255 7.63 26.35 14.31
CA TYR A 255 7.49 25.49 15.48
C TYR A 255 8.45 25.82 16.62
N GLY A 256 9.44 26.67 16.36
CA GLY A 256 10.46 27.03 17.33
C GLY A 256 11.37 25.89 17.78
N ILE A 257 11.50 24.84 16.97
CA ILE A 257 12.27 23.62 17.29
C ILE A 257 13.22 23.24 16.16
N ALA A 258 14.27 22.50 16.52
CA ALA A 258 15.10 21.81 15.53
C ALA A 258 14.51 20.42 15.22
N GLN A 259 14.64 20.00 13.96
CA GLN A 259 14.21 18.69 13.48
C GLN A 259 15.37 17.95 12.82
N VAL A 260 15.31 16.62 12.84
CA VAL A 260 16.06 15.77 11.91
C VAL A 260 15.13 15.48 10.71
N SER A 261 15.39 16.15 9.59
CA SER A 261 14.69 15.86 8.33
C SER A 261 15.35 14.69 7.63
N MET A 262 14.57 13.68 7.27
CA MET A 262 15.04 12.44 6.68
C MET A 262 14.19 12.03 5.48
N ASN A 263 14.86 11.60 4.40
CA ASN A 263 14.25 10.84 3.33
C ASN A 263 14.65 9.37 3.45
N ILE A 264 13.68 8.51 3.71
CA ILE A 264 13.81 7.05 3.65
C ILE A 264 13.56 6.66 2.19
N THR A 265 14.60 6.28 1.46
CA THR A 265 14.52 6.03 0.02
C THR A 265 14.11 4.59 -0.32
N ASN A 266 14.06 3.69 0.66
CA ASN A 266 13.53 2.34 0.55
C ASN A 266 12.97 1.89 1.90
N ILE A 267 11.64 1.86 2.01
CA ILE A 267 10.94 1.50 3.26
C ILE A 267 11.02 0.01 3.61
N ASN A 268 11.33 -0.85 2.63
CA ASN A 268 11.50 -2.29 2.86
C ASN A 268 12.86 -2.59 3.54
N ILE A 269 13.86 -1.73 3.33
CA ILE A 269 15.19 -1.84 3.94
C ILE A 269 15.23 -1.11 5.29
N THR A 270 14.69 0.10 5.33
CA THR A 270 14.58 0.91 6.55
C THR A 270 13.15 1.34 6.76
N PRO A 271 12.34 0.53 7.46
CA PRO A 271 10.97 0.91 7.84
C PRO A 271 10.96 2.12 8.77
N LEU A 272 9.85 2.88 8.74
CA LEU A 272 9.69 4.12 9.51
C LEU A 272 9.94 3.93 11.01
N HIS A 273 9.43 2.86 11.61
CA HIS A 273 9.60 2.58 13.03
C HIS A 273 11.05 2.31 13.44
N LYS A 274 11.85 1.67 12.55
CA LYS A 274 13.29 1.48 12.78
C LYS A 274 14.05 2.79 12.67
N ALA A 275 13.69 3.63 11.70
CA ALA A 275 14.27 4.97 11.59
C ALA A 275 13.97 5.81 12.82
N PHE A 276 12.74 5.78 13.33
CA PHE A 276 12.31 6.47 14.55
C PHE A 276 13.11 6.02 15.78
N ASP A 277 13.15 4.72 16.05
CA ASP A 277 13.89 4.18 17.21
C ASP A 277 15.37 4.56 17.17
N GLU A 278 15.99 4.50 15.99
CA GLU A 278 17.41 4.79 15.83
C GLU A 278 17.70 6.30 16.00
N VAL A 279 16.82 7.17 15.50
CA VAL A 279 16.91 8.62 15.76
C VAL A 279 16.73 8.91 17.25
N CYS A 280 15.75 8.27 17.91
CA CYS A 280 15.55 8.40 19.36
C CYS A 280 16.80 7.99 20.16
N ARG A 281 17.41 6.85 19.81
CA ARG A 281 18.64 6.35 20.44
C ARG A 281 19.81 7.33 20.26
N CYS A 282 19.99 7.83 19.05
CA CYS A 282 21.07 8.80 18.75
C CYS A 282 20.82 10.16 19.41
N ALA A 283 19.57 10.59 19.53
CA ALA A 283 19.19 11.80 20.23
C ALA A 283 19.48 11.68 21.74
N GLN A 284 19.04 10.58 22.36
CA GLN A 284 19.25 10.31 23.78
C GLN A 284 20.74 10.30 24.15
N ASN A 285 21.60 9.69 23.32
CA ASN A 285 23.05 9.71 23.50
C ASN A 285 23.67 11.11 23.46
N ARG A 286 22.90 12.13 23.04
CA ARG A 286 23.30 13.56 22.96
C ARG A 286 22.55 14.46 23.94
N GLY A 287 21.78 13.87 24.86
CA GLY A 287 20.96 14.59 25.82
C GLY A 287 19.77 15.31 25.17
N VAL A 288 19.32 14.82 24.00
CA VAL A 288 18.16 15.36 23.25
C VAL A 288 17.08 14.30 23.22
N ARG A 289 15.82 14.71 23.23
CA ARG A 289 14.66 13.84 23.13
C ARG A 289 13.93 14.12 21.82
N VAL A 290 13.50 13.07 21.14
CA VAL A 290 12.50 13.15 20.08
C VAL A 290 11.13 13.31 20.74
N THR A 291 10.38 14.34 20.40
CA THR A 291 9.05 14.63 20.95
C THR A 291 7.96 14.03 20.09
N GLY A 292 8.16 13.98 18.77
CA GLY A 292 7.23 13.43 17.81
C GLY A 292 7.82 13.36 16.41
N THR A 293 6.95 13.07 15.46
CA THR A 293 7.31 12.85 14.05
C THR A 293 6.29 13.54 13.15
N GLU A 294 6.77 14.17 12.09
CA GLU A 294 5.96 14.77 11.04
C GLU A 294 6.19 14.00 9.72
N ILE A 295 5.16 13.38 9.17
CA ILE A 295 5.21 12.80 7.83
C ILE A 295 4.89 13.89 6.81
N VAL A 296 5.81 14.11 5.87
CA VAL A 296 5.65 15.05 4.78
C VAL A 296 5.05 14.32 3.58
N GLY A 297 3.89 14.80 3.11
CA GLY A 297 3.12 14.10 2.08
C GLY A 297 2.30 12.94 2.64
N LEU A 298 2.13 11.89 1.84
CA LEU A 298 1.32 10.72 2.16
C LEU A 298 2.19 9.47 2.32
N VAL A 299 1.59 8.44 2.96
CA VAL A 299 2.25 7.15 3.15
C VAL A 299 1.30 5.98 2.83
N PRO A 300 1.81 4.83 2.36
CA PRO A 300 1.02 3.61 2.27
C PRO A 300 0.55 3.14 3.65
N GLU A 301 -0.67 2.60 3.75
CA GLU A 301 -1.24 2.05 4.99
C GLU A 301 -0.27 1.07 5.67
N ARG A 302 0.36 0.19 4.87
CA ARG A 302 1.31 -0.82 5.38
C ARG A 302 2.42 -0.23 6.25
N THR A 303 2.90 0.98 5.94
CA THR A 303 3.97 1.64 6.71
C THR A 303 3.58 1.88 8.16
N LEU A 304 2.34 2.31 8.40
CA LEU A 304 1.82 2.56 9.74
C LEU A 304 1.37 1.26 10.43
N LEU A 305 0.79 0.32 9.70
CA LEU A 305 0.45 -0.99 10.25
C LEU A 305 1.70 -1.76 10.72
N GLU A 306 2.78 -1.74 9.93
CA GLU A 306 4.06 -2.33 10.33
C GLU A 306 4.63 -1.64 11.58
N ALA A 307 4.54 -0.31 11.66
CA ALA A 307 4.97 0.44 12.83
C ALA A 307 4.13 0.08 14.07
N GLY A 308 2.81 0.00 13.94
CA GLY A 308 1.91 -0.38 15.02
C GLY A 308 2.19 -1.80 15.54
N ARG A 309 2.33 -2.78 14.65
CA ARG A 309 2.72 -4.14 15.01
C ARG A 309 4.08 -4.19 15.72
N TYR A 310 5.06 -3.43 15.23
CA TYR A 310 6.37 -3.35 15.86
C TYR A 310 6.30 -2.82 17.29
N PHE A 311 5.54 -1.75 17.54
CA PHE A 311 5.41 -1.18 18.88
C PHE A 311 4.55 -2.05 19.80
N LEU A 312 3.56 -2.78 19.30
CA LEU A 312 2.83 -3.79 20.06
C LEU A 312 3.75 -4.93 20.49
N ALA A 313 4.56 -5.46 19.58
CA ALA A 313 5.54 -6.52 19.88
C ALA A 313 6.56 -6.06 20.95
N LYS A 314 7.05 -4.82 20.89
CA LYS A 314 7.91 -4.25 21.95
C LYS A 314 7.25 -4.21 23.31
N GLN A 315 5.93 -4.12 23.37
CA GLN A 315 5.13 -4.12 24.58
C GLN A 315 4.68 -5.54 24.98
N GLN A 316 5.13 -6.56 24.26
CA GLN A 316 4.67 -7.95 24.41
C GLN A 316 3.14 -8.07 24.28
N ARG A 317 2.56 -7.35 23.33
CA ARG A 317 1.13 -7.30 23.05
C ARG A 317 0.82 -7.87 21.69
N SER A 318 -0.32 -8.58 21.62
CA SER A 318 -0.84 -9.12 20.37
C SER A 318 -1.18 -8.04 19.36
N ALA A 319 -0.85 -8.29 18.10
CA ALA A 319 -1.30 -7.50 16.94
C ALA A 319 -2.57 -8.10 16.28
N GLY A 320 -3.14 -9.15 16.85
CA GLY A 320 -4.43 -9.72 16.45
C GLY A 320 -5.61 -8.86 16.95
N ILE A 321 -5.62 -7.59 16.58
CA ILE A 321 -6.63 -6.57 16.93
C ILE A 321 -7.04 -5.83 15.64
N PRO A 322 -8.16 -5.09 15.65
CA PRO A 322 -8.60 -4.33 14.48
C PRO A 322 -7.52 -3.40 13.92
N LYS A 323 -7.45 -3.26 12.60
CA LYS A 323 -6.48 -2.37 11.91
C LYS A 323 -6.46 -0.96 12.48
N LYS A 324 -7.63 -0.41 12.79
CA LYS A 324 -7.75 0.91 13.39
C LYS A 324 -6.95 1.03 14.69
N ASP A 325 -7.01 0.03 15.56
CA ASP A 325 -6.31 0.04 16.84
C ASP A 325 -4.78 -0.07 16.62
N ILE A 326 -4.34 -0.83 15.61
CA ILE A 326 -2.93 -0.90 15.21
C ILE A 326 -2.44 0.47 14.72
N LEU A 327 -3.23 1.18 13.90
CA LEU A 327 -2.92 2.53 13.44
C LEU A 327 -2.85 3.52 14.61
N ASP A 328 -3.78 3.45 15.56
CA ASP A 328 -3.78 4.31 16.75
C ASP A 328 -2.51 4.11 17.59
N ILE A 329 -2.04 2.86 17.72
CA ILE A 329 -0.75 2.56 18.37
C ILE A 329 0.43 3.13 17.58
N ALA A 330 0.43 3.04 16.26
CA ALA A 330 1.47 3.65 15.42
C ALA A 330 1.51 5.17 15.57
N ILE A 331 0.35 5.82 15.47
CA ILE A 331 0.22 7.29 15.59
C ILE A 331 0.75 7.78 16.94
N LYS A 332 0.35 7.12 18.03
CA LYS A 332 0.81 7.47 19.39
C LYS A 332 2.28 7.19 19.60
N SER A 333 2.77 6.03 19.17
CA SER A 333 4.16 5.62 19.40
C SER A 333 5.16 6.45 18.61
N LEU A 334 4.82 6.83 17.38
CA LEU A 334 5.63 7.71 16.55
C LEU A 334 5.44 9.20 16.93
N GLY A 335 4.42 9.55 17.71
CA GLY A 335 4.11 10.95 18.04
C GLY A 335 3.70 11.76 16.81
N LEU A 336 2.89 11.17 15.91
CA LEU A 336 2.50 11.82 14.64
C LEU A 336 1.61 13.05 14.86
N SER A 337 0.94 13.14 16.00
CA SER A 337 0.08 14.29 16.37
C SER A 337 0.77 15.30 17.30
N ASP A 338 2.13 15.33 17.35
CA ASP A 338 2.89 16.22 18.23
C ASP A 338 2.70 17.71 17.88
N LEU A 339 2.79 18.06 16.60
CA LEU A 339 2.68 19.45 16.11
C LEU A 339 1.30 19.77 15.55
N LYS A 340 0.70 18.84 14.84
CA LYS A 340 -0.63 18.93 14.21
C LYS A 340 -1.32 17.59 14.32
N GLU A 341 -2.64 17.58 14.43
CA GLU A 341 -3.43 16.34 14.44
C GLU A 341 -3.15 15.52 13.18
N PHE A 342 -2.78 14.26 13.36
CA PHE A 342 -2.60 13.31 12.26
C PHE A 342 -3.94 12.65 11.94
N LYS A 343 -4.43 12.87 10.73
CA LYS A 343 -5.68 12.29 10.23
C LYS A 343 -5.37 11.21 9.21
N PRO A 344 -5.61 9.93 9.52
CA PRO A 344 -5.38 8.82 8.60
C PRO A 344 -6.04 9.01 7.22
N GLU A 345 -7.27 9.52 7.20
CA GLU A 345 -8.06 9.78 5.99
C GLU A 345 -7.44 10.84 5.05
N GLU A 346 -6.53 11.70 5.56
CA GLU A 346 -5.83 12.74 4.80
C GLU A 346 -4.37 12.34 4.49
N LYS A 347 -3.83 11.33 5.17
CA LYS A 347 -2.40 10.99 5.13
C LYS A 347 -2.08 9.58 4.63
N ILE A 348 -3.04 8.67 4.66
CA ILE A 348 -2.89 7.31 4.15
C ILE A 348 -3.43 7.26 2.72
N ILE A 349 -2.59 6.85 1.76
CA ILE A 349 -2.90 6.85 0.33
C ILE A 349 -4.18 6.07 0.03
N GLU A 350 -4.30 4.86 0.59
CA GLU A 350 -5.46 3.99 0.38
C GLU A 350 -6.76 4.64 0.89
N TYR A 351 -6.72 5.39 1.99
CA TYR A 351 -7.89 6.07 2.55
C TYR A 351 -8.26 7.32 1.75
N VAL A 352 -7.24 8.07 1.30
CA VAL A 352 -7.42 9.20 0.39
C VAL A 352 -8.06 8.75 -0.92
N MET A 353 -7.65 7.60 -1.46
CA MET A 353 -8.24 7.01 -2.66
C MET A 353 -9.71 6.59 -2.42
N ALA A 354 -9.97 5.91 -1.30
CA ALA A 354 -11.31 5.48 -0.94
C ALA A 354 -12.28 6.66 -0.75
N ALA A 355 -11.82 7.78 -0.18
CA ALA A 355 -12.64 8.97 0.01
C ALA A 355 -13.09 9.64 -1.31
N GLY A 356 -12.36 9.39 -2.43
CA GLY A 356 -12.72 9.89 -3.77
C GLY A 356 -13.63 8.95 -4.57
N ALA A 357 -13.80 7.69 -4.13
CA ALA A 357 -14.71 6.74 -4.76
C ALA A 357 -16.16 7.02 -4.32
N GLU A 358 -17.14 6.73 -5.20
CA GLU A 358 -18.53 6.73 -4.77
C GLU A 358 -18.68 5.80 -3.56
N LYS A 359 -19.21 6.31 -2.45
CA LYS A 359 -19.48 5.51 -1.24
C LYS A 359 -20.36 4.33 -1.63
N GLN A 360 -19.79 3.16 -1.77
CA GLN A 360 -20.58 1.94 -1.77
C GLN A 360 -21.19 1.79 -0.38
N ASN A 361 -22.51 1.63 -0.32
CA ASN A 361 -23.19 1.31 0.93
C ASN A 361 -22.93 -0.17 1.24
N LEU A 362 -21.79 -0.46 1.88
CA LEU A 362 -21.45 -1.82 2.25
C LEU A 362 -22.33 -2.32 3.40
N LEU A 363 -22.69 -3.60 3.36
CA LEU A 363 -23.47 -4.24 4.42
C LEU A 363 -22.71 -4.28 5.73
N VAL A 364 -21.38 -4.43 5.67
CA VAL A 364 -20.50 -4.46 6.85
C VAL A 364 -20.41 -3.11 7.57
N ASP A 365 -20.76 -2.01 6.92
CA ASP A 365 -20.80 -0.67 7.52
C ASP A 365 -22.12 -0.38 8.29
N LEU A 366 -23.09 -1.27 8.16
CA LEU A 366 -24.36 -1.14 8.87
C LEU A 366 -24.17 -1.42 10.37
N THR A 367 -24.99 -0.75 11.19
CA THR A 367 -25.09 -1.15 12.60
C THR A 367 -25.67 -2.56 12.69
N VAL A 368 -25.43 -3.27 13.81
CA VAL A 368 -26.02 -4.60 14.06
C VAL A 368 -27.53 -4.60 13.83
N LYS A 369 -28.23 -3.54 14.30
CA LYS A 369 -29.66 -3.35 14.07
C LYS A 369 -29.95 -3.12 12.60
N GLY A 370 -29.19 -2.25 11.94
CA GLY A 370 -29.37 -1.93 10.52
C GLY A 370 -29.21 -3.14 9.61
N PHE A 371 -28.21 -3.98 9.87
CA PHE A 371 -28.01 -5.23 9.13
C PHE A 371 -29.19 -6.20 9.30
N ALA A 372 -29.70 -6.38 10.53
CA ALA A 372 -30.86 -7.22 10.79
C ALA A 372 -32.14 -6.67 10.12
N GLU A 373 -32.35 -5.36 10.17
CA GLU A 373 -33.47 -4.71 9.51
C GLU A 373 -33.41 -4.83 7.98
N GLU A 374 -32.21 -4.63 7.39
CA GLU A 374 -32.02 -4.79 5.94
C GLU A 374 -32.26 -6.23 5.49
N THR A 375 -31.76 -7.21 6.25
CA THR A 375 -31.97 -8.64 5.99
C THR A 375 -33.46 -9.04 6.02
N SER A 376 -34.30 -8.31 6.76
CA SER A 376 -35.73 -8.60 6.91
C SER A 376 -36.61 -7.97 5.82
N ARG A 377 -36.06 -7.12 4.96
CA ARG A 377 -36.80 -6.40 3.91
C ARG A 377 -37.14 -7.28 2.72
N GLU A 378 -38.09 -6.83 1.92
CA GLU A 378 -38.38 -7.40 0.59
C GLU A 378 -37.29 -6.99 -0.42
N SER A 379 -36.05 -7.43 -0.15
CA SER A 379 -34.87 -7.20 -0.97
C SER A 379 -34.18 -8.53 -1.22
N PRO A 380 -33.63 -8.78 -2.42
CA PRO A 380 -32.94 -10.03 -2.72
C PRO A 380 -31.56 -10.13 -2.04
N ALA A 381 -31.05 -9.03 -1.51
CA ALA A 381 -29.78 -8.92 -0.77
C ALA A 381 -29.93 -7.91 0.39
N PRO A 382 -29.32 -8.19 1.57
CA PRO A 382 -28.52 -9.37 1.92
C PRO A 382 -29.34 -10.65 2.01
N GLY A 383 -28.75 -11.76 1.53
CA GLY A 383 -29.35 -13.08 1.57
C GLY A 383 -28.66 -14.05 2.54
N GLY A 384 -28.96 -15.33 2.40
CA GLY A 384 -28.39 -16.38 3.24
C GLY A 384 -26.86 -16.50 3.13
N GLY A 385 -26.24 -16.14 2.01
CA GLY A 385 -24.80 -16.15 1.83
C GLY A 385 -24.11 -15.06 2.64
N SER A 386 -24.55 -13.80 2.54
CA SER A 386 -24.06 -12.68 3.35
C SER A 386 -24.22 -12.94 4.85
N VAL A 387 -25.39 -13.47 5.28
CA VAL A 387 -25.63 -13.83 6.69
C VAL A 387 -24.67 -14.95 7.13
N SER A 388 -24.42 -15.96 6.29
CA SER A 388 -23.49 -17.05 6.61
C SER A 388 -22.07 -16.53 6.77
N ALA A 389 -21.60 -15.66 5.88
CA ALA A 389 -20.28 -15.04 5.98
C ALA A 389 -20.13 -14.24 7.29
N TYR A 390 -21.17 -13.47 7.68
CA TYR A 390 -21.15 -12.72 8.93
C TYR A 390 -21.15 -13.62 10.17
N MET A 391 -21.90 -14.73 10.16
CA MET A 391 -21.81 -15.72 11.24
C MET A 391 -20.40 -16.30 11.37
N GLY A 392 -19.74 -16.64 10.26
CA GLY A 392 -18.35 -17.08 10.27
C GLY A 392 -17.40 -16.04 10.84
N ALA A 393 -17.57 -14.75 10.45
CA ALA A 393 -16.79 -13.64 10.99
C ALA A 393 -16.94 -13.47 12.50
N LEU A 394 -18.18 -13.62 13.03
CA LEU A 394 -18.42 -13.60 14.47
C LEU A 394 -17.75 -14.78 15.19
N GLY A 395 -17.77 -15.97 14.58
CA GLY A 395 -17.06 -17.14 15.10
C GLY A 395 -15.55 -16.89 15.21
N ALA A 396 -14.94 -16.36 14.15
CA ALA A 396 -13.53 -15.96 14.15
C ALA A 396 -13.24 -14.89 15.21
N SER A 397 -14.13 -13.90 15.36
CA SER A 397 -14.00 -12.83 16.36
C SER A 397 -13.96 -13.35 17.79
N LEU A 398 -14.84 -14.29 18.14
CA LEU A 398 -14.87 -14.90 19.47
C LEU A 398 -13.58 -15.68 19.75
N ALA A 399 -13.13 -16.50 18.82
CA ALA A 399 -11.87 -17.24 18.98
C ALA A 399 -10.67 -16.28 19.12
N THR A 400 -10.63 -15.21 18.33
CA THR A 400 -9.61 -14.14 18.42
C THR A 400 -9.65 -13.44 19.78
N MET A 401 -10.84 -13.14 20.29
CA MET A 401 -10.99 -12.55 21.63
C MET A 401 -10.37 -13.46 22.71
N VAL A 402 -10.66 -14.77 22.68
CA VAL A 402 -10.07 -15.72 23.62
C VAL A 402 -8.56 -15.76 23.50
N ALA A 403 -8.02 -15.73 22.28
CA ALA A 403 -6.58 -15.69 22.05
C ALA A 403 -5.93 -14.42 22.63
N ASN A 404 -6.53 -13.24 22.41
CA ASN A 404 -6.08 -11.97 22.98
C ASN A 404 -6.13 -11.97 24.50
N LEU A 405 -7.23 -12.47 25.11
CA LEU A 405 -7.34 -12.61 26.57
C LEU A 405 -6.30 -13.57 27.13
N SER A 406 -5.93 -14.61 26.39
CA SER A 406 -4.88 -15.57 26.76
C SER A 406 -3.49 -14.96 26.65
N SER A 407 -3.22 -14.21 25.60
CA SER A 407 -1.95 -13.50 25.36
C SER A 407 -1.60 -12.52 26.50
N HIS A 408 -2.62 -11.90 27.11
CA HIS A 408 -2.43 -10.89 28.14
C HIS A 408 -2.81 -11.37 29.55
N LYS A 409 -2.97 -12.67 29.73
CA LYS A 409 -3.33 -13.24 31.04
C LYS A 409 -2.14 -13.15 32.00
N PRO A 410 -2.29 -12.54 33.18
CA PRO A 410 -1.22 -12.49 34.19
C PRO A 410 -0.67 -13.88 34.52
N GLY A 411 0.66 -14.01 34.53
CA GLY A 411 1.37 -15.28 34.74
C GLY A 411 1.53 -16.16 33.49
N TRP A 412 1.07 -15.67 32.30
CA TRP A 412 1.26 -16.33 31.01
C TRP A 412 2.18 -15.53 30.08
N ASP A 413 2.92 -14.59 30.64
CA ASP A 413 3.76 -13.64 29.90
C ASP A 413 4.75 -14.31 28.93
N GLU A 414 5.29 -15.50 29.28
CA GLU A 414 6.20 -16.25 28.39
C GLU A 414 5.49 -16.90 27.18
N GLN A 415 4.16 -16.92 27.16
CA GLN A 415 3.35 -17.55 26.11
C GLN A 415 2.66 -16.53 25.22
N TRP A 416 2.85 -15.23 25.45
CA TRP A 416 2.13 -14.19 24.75
C TRP A 416 2.25 -14.30 23.22
N GLU A 417 3.43 -14.62 22.69
CA GLU A 417 3.66 -14.77 21.24
C GLU A 417 2.82 -15.87 20.61
N LYS A 418 2.66 -17.00 21.32
CA LYS A 418 1.86 -18.13 20.81
C LYS A 418 0.40 -17.75 20.65
N PHE A 419 -0.16 -17.08 21.66
CA PHE A 419 -1.56 -16.63 21.62
C PHE A 419 -1.74 -15.44 20.69
N ALA A 420 -0.75 -14.54 20.58
CA ALA A 420 -0.76 -13.46 19.63
C ALA A 420 -0.83 -13.98 18.19
N ALA A 421 -0.04 -15.00 17.85
CA ALA A 421 -0.09 -15.63 16.52
C ALA A 421 -1.48 -16.20 16.20
N VAL A 422 -2.11 -16.88 17.18
CA VAL A 422 -3.49 -17.40 17.01
C VAL A 422 -4.51 -16.26 16.85
N ALA A 423 -4.32 -15.15 17.58
CA ALA A 423 -5.19 -13.97 17.43
C ALA A 423 -5.03 -13.34 16.04
N GLU A 424 -3.83 -13.29 15.49
CA GLU A 424 -3.58 -12.79 14.12
C GLU A 424 -4.20 -13.71 13.06
N GLU A 425 -4.14 -15.04 13.23
CA GLU A 425 -4.85 -16.00 12.37
C GLU A 425 -6.36 -15.73 12.38
N GLY A 426 -6.94 -15.58 13.58
CA GLY A 426 -8.37 -15.31 13.74
C GLY A 426 -8.79 -13.97 13.15
N MET A 427 -7.99 -12.91 13.29
CA MET A 427 -8.25 -11.61 12.65
C MET A 427 -8.22 -11.70 11.13
N ALA A 428 -7.27 -12.43 10.56
CA ALA A 428 -7.21 -12.61 9.10
C ALA A 428 -8.46 -13.34 8.56
N LEU A 429 -8.97 -14.33 9.29
CA LEU A 429 -10.21 -15.02 8.95
C LEU A 429 -11.43 -14.10 9.08
N GLN A 430 -11.50 -13.29 10.15
CA GLN A 430 -12.55 -12.30 10.33
C GLN A 430 -12.60 -11.32 9.15
N GLU A 431 -11.46 -10.72 8.77
CA GLU A 431 -11.39 -9.78 7.65
C GLU A 431 -11.83 -10.42 6.33
N ARG A 432 -11.39 -11.67 6.05
CA ARG A 432 -11.78 -12.42 4.86
C ARG A 432 -13.28 -12.69 4.83
N LEU A 433 -13.86 -13.08 5.95
CA LEU A 433 -15.29 -13.38 6.07
C LEU A 433 -16.16 -12.12 6.01
N LEU A 434 -15.72 -10.99 6.60
CA LEU A 434 -16.39 -9.70 6.46
C LEU A 434 -16.40 -9.23 4.99
N HIS A 435 -15.30 -9.41 4.26
CA HIS A 435 -15.27 -9.12 2.83
C HIS A 435 -16.29 -9.95 2.05
N LEU A 436 -16.44 -11.24 2.37
CA LEU A 436 -17.39 -12.15 1.73
C LEU A 436 -18.85 -11.79 1.99
N VAL A 437 -19.17 -11.00 3.03
CA VAL A 437 -20.53 -10.49 3.27
C VAL A 437 -21.01 -9.64 2.09
N ASP A 438 -20.18 -8.72 1.63
CA ASP A 438 -20.52 -7.80 0.53
C ASP A 438 -20.28 -8.45 -0.84
N GLU A 439 -19.29 -9.35 -0.96
CA GLU A 439 -19.00 -10.07 -2.20
C GLU A 439 -20.16 -11.01 -2.62
N ASP A 440 -20.89 -11.59 -1.66
CA ASP A 440 -22.11 -12.36 -1.92
C ASP A 440 -23.20 -11.50 -2.58
N THR A 441 -23.40 -10.28 -2.08
CA THR A 441 -24.32 -9.32 -2.69
C THR A 441 -23.88 -8.89 -4.09
N GLU A 442 -22.58 -8.62 -4.26
CA GLU A 442 -22.02 -8.27 -5.57
C GLU A 442 -22.16 -9.43 -6.58
N ALA A 443 -21.97 -10.66 -6.14
CA ALA A 443 -22.18 -11.84 -6.97
C ALA A 443 -23.63 -11.94 -7.48
N PHE A 444 -24.61 -11.64 -6.61
CA PHE A 444 -26.01 -11.54 -7.00
C PHE A 444 -26.26 -10.42 -8.01
N ASN A 445 -25.70 -9.23 -7.78
CA ASN A 445 -25.83 -8.08 -8.68
C ASN A 445 -25.30 -8.40 -10.09
N ARG A 446 -24.20 -9.14 -10.20
CA ARG A 446 -23.64 -9.60 -11.50
C ARG A 446 -24.61 -10.52 -12.25
N ILE A 447 -25.30 -11.41 -11.54
CA ILE A 447 -26.34 -12.26 -12.15
C ILE A 447 -27.47 -11.37 -12.69
N MET A 448 -27.95 -10.40 -11.90
CA MET A 448 -29.03 -9.51 -12.33
C MET A 448 -28.61 -8.64 -13.52
N ALA A 449 -27.38 -8.13 -13.54
CA ALA A 449 -26.84 -7.40 -14.69
C ALA A 449 -26.79 -8.27 -15.96
N ALA A 450 -26.35 -9.52 -15.84
CA ALA A 450 -26.33 -10.47 -16.96
C ALA A 450 -27.75 -10.80 -17.47
N PHE A 451 -28.73 -10.89 -16.59
CA PHE A 451 -30.15 -11.04 -16.97
C PHE A 451 -30.71 -9.81 -17.69
N GLY A 452 -30.18 -8.61 -17.41
CA GLY A 452 -30.55 -7.35 -18.06
C GLY A 452 -29.96 -7.17 -19.46
N MET A 453 -29.01 -7.98 -19.89
CA MET A 453 -28.36 -7.86 -21.21
C MET A 453 -29.33 -8.05 -22.39
N PRO A 454 -29.09 -7.41 -23.55
CA PRO A 454 -29.88 -7.57 -24.77
C PRO A 454 -30.01 -9.03 -25.22
N LYS A 455 -31.15 -9.38 -25.87
CA LYS A 455 -31.49 -10.75 -26.32
C LYS A 455 -32.20 -10.77 -27.65
N ASN A 456 -32.03 -9.76 -28.50
CA ASN A 456 -32.79 -9.62 -29.75
C ASN A 456 -32.17 -10.42 -30.91
N THR A 457 -30.82 -10.48 -30.98
CA THR A 457 -30.10 -11.21 -32.00
C THR A 457 -29.55 -12.55 -31.49
N PRO A 458 -29.18 -13.51 -32.38
CA PRO A 458 -28.53 -14.75 -31.97
C PRO A 458 -27.21 -14.48 -31.19
N GLU A 459 -26.41 -13.51 -31.61
CA GLU A 459 -25.14 -13.11 -30.98
C GLU A 459 -25.38 -12.54 -29.57
N GLU A 460 -26.36 -11.66 -29.41
CA GLU A 460 -26.77 -11.11 -28.12
C GLU A 460 -27.25 -12.23 -27.17
N LYS A 461 -28.03 -13.18 -27.66
CA LYS A 461 -28.49 -14.35 -26.87
C LYS A 461 -27.30 -15.20 -26.40
N ALA A 462 -26.33 -15.44 -27.28
CA ALA A 462 -25.13 -16.22 -26.95
C ALA A 462 -24.30 -15.49 -25.87
N ALA A 463 -23.98 -14.20 -26.08
CA ALA A 463 -23.22 -13.39 -25.13
C ALA A 463 -23.92 -13.30 -23.77
N ARG A 464 -25.25 -13.06 -23.77
CA ARG A 464 -26.06 -13.04 -22.53
C ARG A 464 -26.04 -14.39 -21.82
N SER A 465 -26.15 -15.49 -22.56
CA SER A 465 -26.11 -16.84 -21.98
C SER A 465 -24.75 -17.13 -21.33
N GLU A 466 -23.66 -16.73 -21.95
CA GLU A 466 -22.30 -16.86 -21.42
C GLU A 466 -22.11 -16.00 -20.17
N ALA A 467 -22.52 -14.73 -20.20
CA ALA A 467 -22.47 -13.81 -19.06
C ALA A 467 -23.25 -14.36 -17.85
N ILE A 468 -24.46 -14.92 -18.07
CA ILE A 468 -25.25 -15.55 -17.01
C ILE A 468 -24.50 -16.74 -16.41
N GLN A 469 -23.88 -17.60 -17.23
CA GLN A 469 -23.15 -18.76 -16.70
C GLN A 469 -21.91 -18.36 -15.94
N THR A 470 -21.16 -17.36 -16.42
CA THR A 470 -19.99 -16.81 -15.72
C THR A 470 -20.39 -16.20 -14.38
N ALA A 471 -21.46 -15.39 -14.35
CA ALA A 471 -21.97 -14.79 -13.12
C ALA A 471 -22.51 -15.85 -12.14
N THR A 472 -23.21 -16.88 -12.63
CA THR A 472 -23.70 -17.98 -11.80
C THR A 472 -22.57 -18.81 -11.20
N LEU A 473 -21.50 -19.05 -11.97
CA LEU A 473 -20.32 -19.73 -11.46
C LEU A 473 -19.69 -18.93 -10.32
N PHE A 474 -19.46 -17.63 -10.53
CA PHE A 474 -18.92 -16.73 -9.49
C PHE A 474 -19.81 -16.74 -8.24
N ALA A 475 -21.13 -16.62 -8.40
CA ALA A 475 -22.09 -16.69 -7.30
C ALA A 475 -22.16 -18.08 -6.62
N THR A 476 -21.60 -19.12 -7.22
CA THR A 476 -21.42 -20.43 -6.58
C THR A 476 -20.09 -20.53 -5.84
N GLU A 477 -19.04 -19.92 -6.40
CA GLU A 477 -17.70 -19.93 -5.83
C GLU A 477 -17.58 -19.06 -4.55
N VAL A 478 -18.27 -17.92 -4.48
CA VAL A 478 -18.28 -17.02 -3.29
C VAL A 478 -18.77 -17.74 -2.02
N PRO A 479 -19.95 -18.36 -1.98
CA PRO A 479 -20.37 -19.10 -0.80
C PRO A 479 -19.49 -20.34 -0.52
N LEU A 480 -18.87 -20.96 -1.51
CA LEU A 480 -17.90 -22.04 -1.28
C LEU A 480 -16.64 -21.49 -0.57
N GLU A 481 -16.20 -20.30 -0.94
CA GLU A 481 -15.10 -19.63 -0.26
C GLU A 481 -15.47 -19.25 1.18
N THR A 482 -16.71 -18.82 1.41
CA THR A 482 -17.28 -18.61 2.76
C THR A 482 -17.23 -19.90 3.59
N MET A 483 -17.57 -21.05 2.98
CA MET A 483 -17.46 -22.35 3.66
C MET A 483 -16.02 -22.67 4.07
N LYS A 484 -15.07 -22.48 3.16
CA LYS A 484 -13.63 -22.74 3.41
C LYS A 484 -13.10 -21.87 4.53
N ALA A 485 -13.33 -20.54 4.44
CA ALA A 485 -12.89 -19.61 5.45
C ALA A 485 -13.53 -19.89 6.83
N SER A 486 -14.83 -20.20 6.85
CA SER A 486 -15.54 -20.55 8.08
C SER A 486 -15.06 -21.90 8.65
N PHE A 487 -14.64 -22.84 7.81
CA PHE A 487 -14.07 -24.10 8.27
C PHE A 487 -12.70 -23.91 8.93
N GLU A 488 -11.87 -22.99 8.43
CA GLU A 488 -10.59 -22.65 9.03
C GLU A 488 -10.75 -22.08 10.47
N VAL A 489 -11.90 -21.48 10.80
CA VAL A 489 -12.21 -20.96 12.15
C VAL A 489 -12.18 -22.05 13.21
N PHE A 490 -12.51 -23.29 12.87
CA PHE A 490 -12.47 -24.41 13.84
C PHE A 490 -11.09 -24.65 14.44
N ASP A 491 -10.03 -24.49 13.64
CA ASP A 491 -8.66 -24.65 14.16
C ASP A 491 -8.34 -23.62 15.24
N VAL A 492 -8.73 -22.36 15.01
CA VAL A 492 -8.57 -21.28 16.00
C VAL A 492 -9.40 -21.56 17.25
N CYS A 493 -10.65 -21.97 17.09
CA CYS A 493 -11.53 -22.35 18.22
C CYS A 493 -10.95 -23.51 19.03
N ARG A 494 -10.52 -24.59 18.37
CA ARG A 494 -9.91 -25.77 19.01
C ARG A 494 -8.68 -25.40 19.82
N LYS A 495 -7.75 -24.63 19.21
CA LYS A 495 -6.55 -24.14 19.92
C LYS A 495 -6.93 -23.39 21.20
N MET A 496 -8.00 -22.58 21.14
CA MET A 496 -8.43 -21.77 22.27
C MET A 496 -9.20 -22.58 23.32
N VAL A 497 -10.01 -23.54 22.91
CA VAL A 497 -10.65 -24.48 23.87
C VAL A 497 -9.61 -25.31 24.59
N GLU A 498 -8.60 -25.83 23.90
CA GLU A 498 -7.57 -26.68 24.51
C GLU A 498 -6.62 -25.94 25.46
N LYS A 499 -6.12 -24.77 25.01
CA LYS A 499 -4.94 -24.08 25.59
C LYS A 499 -5.21 -22.64 26.03
N GLY A 500 -6.35 -22.06 25.65
CA GLY A 500 -6.70 -20.68 25.94
C GLY A 500 -7.11 -20.45 27.39
N ASN A 501 -7.47 -19.20 27.69
CA ASN A 501 -7.95 -18.79 28.99
C ASN A 501 -9.19 -19.63 29.41
N PRO A 502 -9.14 -20.42 30.47
CA PRO A 502 -10.26 -21.27 30.86
C PRO A 502 -11.53 -20.50 31.18
N ASN A 503 -11.43 -19.25 31.62
CA ASN A 503 -12.60 -18.41 31.90
C ASN A 503 -13.38 -17.98 30.62
N SER A 504 -12.82 -18.22 29.44
CA SER A 504 -13.41 -17.87 28.16
C SER A 504 -13.58 -19.09 27.25
N VAL A 505 -13.55 -20.30 27.81
CA VAL A 505 -13.67 -21.55 27.04
C VAL A 505 -15.02 -21.62 26.31
N SER A 506 -16.10 -21.16 26.94
CA SER A 506 -17.44 -21.12 26.37
C SER A 506 -17.52 -20.19 25.14
N ASP A 507 -16.77 -19.08 25.14
CA ASP A 507 -16.75 -18.16 23.98
C ASP A 507 -16.12 -18.84 22.74
N ALA A 508 -15.06 -19.61 22.93
CA ALA A 508 -14.46 -20.41 21.86
C ALA A 508 -15.42 -21.51 21.37
N GLY A 509 -16.22 -22.11 22.27
CA GLY A 509 -17.28 -23.06 21.92
C GLY A 509 -18.38 -22.40 21.08
N VAL A 510 -18.88 -21.25 21.49
CA VAL A 510 -19.86 -20.46 20.71
C VAL A 510 -19.28 -20.07 19.34
N GLY A 511 -17.98 -19.78 19.28
CA GLY A 511 -17.26 -19.55 18.01
C GLY A 511 -17.35 -20.74 17.05
N ALA A 512 -17.18 -21.97 17.56
CA ALA A 512 -17.31 -23.19 16.77
C ALA A 512 -18.76 -23.43 16.29
N LEU A 513 -19.77 -23.19 17.14
CA LEU A 513 -21.17 -23.25 16.73
C LEU A 513 -21.50 -22.27 15.62
N ALA A 514 -20.99 -21.04 15.69
CA ALA A 514 -21.18 -20.03 14.66
C ALA A 514 -20.48 -20.43 13.34
N ALA A 515 -19.26 -20.94 13.40
CA ALA A 515 -18.52 -21.43 12.25
C ALA A 515 -19.26 -22.58 11.54
N ARG A 516 -19.81 -23.54 12.31
CA ARG A 516 -20.65 -24.62 11.75
C ARG A 516 -21.89 -24.06 11.06
N ALA A 517 -22.61 -23.14 11.69
CA ALA A 517 -23.80 -22.54 11.11
C ALA A 517 -23.44 -21.82 9.77
N ALA A 518 -22.32 -21.13 9.73
CA ALA A 518 -21.80 -20.47 8.52
C ALA A 518 -21.50 -21.48 7.40
N VAL A 519 -20.78 -22.56 7.69
CA VAL A 519 -20.48 -23.61 6.69
C VAL A 519 -21.76 -24.26 6.14
N LEU A 520 -22.72 -24.58 7.00
CA LEU A 520 -23.97 -25.21 6.57
C LEU A 520 -24.84 -24.23 5.76
N GLY A 521 -24.95 -22.99 6.19
CA GLY A 521 -25.74 -21.96 5.53
C GLY A 521 -25.17 -21.60 4.14
N ALA A 522 -23.88 -21.35 4.06
CA ALA A 522 -23.19 -21.10 2.78
C ALA A 522 -23.29 -22.32 1.84
N GLY A 523 -23.21 -23.54 2.37
CA GLY A 523 -23.40 -24.77 1.59
C GLY A 523 -24.78 -24.91 0.93
N MET A 524 -25.83 -24.34 1.51
CA MET A 524 -27.15 -24.27 0.86
C MET A 524 -27.12 -23.36 -0.35
N ASN A 525 -26.38 -22.23 -0.28
CA ASN A 525 -26.21 -21.30 -1.39
C ASN A 525 -25.36 -21.90 -2.52
N VAL A 526 -24.31 -22.65 -2.21
CA VAL A 526 -23.54 -23.41 -3.22
C VAL A 526 -24.45 -24.34 -3.99
N LYS A 527 -25.30 -25.11 -3.30
CA LYS A 527 -26.18 -26.10 -3.94
C LYS A 527 -27.24 -25.48 -4.84
N ILE A 528 -27.89 -24.38 -4.39
CA ILE A 528 -28.93 -23.74 -5.20
C ILE A 528 -28.33 -23.06 -6.44
N ASN A 529 -27.19 -22.41 -6.31
CA ASN A 529 -26.53 -21.72 -7.42
C ASN A 529 -25.93 -22.73 -8.43
N ALA A 530 -25.25 -23.78 -7.96
CA ALA A 530 -24.70 -24.86 -8.82
C ALA A 530 -25.80 -25.56 -9.62
N GLY A 531 -27.02 -25.64 -9.09
CA GLY A 531 -28.18 -26.19 -9.82
C GLY A 531 -28.48 -25.49 -11.15
N SER A 532 -28.10 -24.21 -11.27
CA SER A 532 -28.34 -23.37 -12.46
C SER A 532 -27.16 -23.35 -13.45
N LEU A 533 -26.06 -24.05 -13.17
CA LEU A 533 -24.92 -24.17 -14.07
C LEU A 533 -25.22 -25.18 -15.18
N LYS A 534 -24.87 -24.83 -16.42
CA LYS A 534 -24.97 -25.74 -17.57
C LYS A 534 -23.88 -26.81 -17.55
N ASP A 535 -22.69 -26.45 -17.08
CA ASP A 535 -21.59 -27.39 -16.86
C ASP A 535 -21.90 -28.26 -15.63
N ARG A 536 -22.49 -29.45 -15.91
CA ARG A 536 -22.94 -30.35 -14.85
C ARG A 536 -21.79 -31.02 -14.12
N GLU A 537 -20.66 -31.27 -14.79
CA GLU A 537 -19.49 -31.87 -14.19
C GLU A 537 -18.90 -30.89 -13.12
N LYS A 538 -18.75 -29.62 -13.49
CA LYS A 538 -18.27 -28.59 -12.56
C LYS A 538 -19.27 -28.35 -11.42
N ALA A 539 -20.58 -28.35 -11.72
CA ALA A 539 -21.61 -28.19 -10.69
C ALA A 539 -21.57 -29.34 -9.66
N GLU A 540 -21.44 -30.58 -10.11
CA GLU A 540 -21.37 -31.75 -9.25
C GLU A 540 -20.08 -31.75 -8.41
N ALA A 541 -18.95 -31.33 -8.97
CA ALA A 541 -17.69 -31.18 -8.23
C ALA A 541 -17.81 -30.16 -7.09
N LEU A 542 -18.39 -28.97 -7.35
CA LEU A 542 -18.61 -27.93 -6.33
C LEU A 542 -19.55 -28.41 -5.22
N ILE A 543 -20.65 -29.11 -5.58
CA ILE A 543 -21.58 -29.68 -4.60
C ILE A 543 -20.92 -30.78 -3.77
N ALA A 544 -20.07 -31.63 -4.38
CA ALA A 544 -19.35 -32.66 -3.67
C ALA A 544 -18.36 -32.07 -2.64
N GLU A 545 -17.63 -31.03 -3.02
CA GLU A 545 -16.74 -30.29 -2.11
C GLU A 545 -17.51 -29.66 -0.96
N ALA A 546 -18.64 -29.01 -1.22
CA ALA A 546 -19.51 -28.45 -0.21
C ALA A 546 -20.02 -29.51 0.78
N ASN A 547 -20.44 -30.70 0.28
CA ASN A 547 -20.90 -31.79 1.12
C ASN A 547 -19.77 -32.35 2.02
N GLN A 548 -18.54 -32.43 1.53
CA GLN A 548 -17.38 -32.84 2.33
C GLN A 548 -17.09 -31.83 3.46
N LEU A 549 -17.14 -30.52 3.16
CA LEU A 549 -16.94 -29.47 4.17
C LEU A 549 -18.05 -29.52 5.24
N ILE A 550 -19.31 -29.72 4.85
CA ILE A 550 -20.43 -29.87 5.80
C ILE A 550 -20.21 -31.07 6.73
N ALA A 551 -19.81 -32.23 6.19
CA ALA A 551 -19.56 -33.41 7.00
C ALA A 551 -18.43 -33.17 8.01
N LYS A 552 -17.32 -32.58 7.56
CA LYS A 552 -16.19 -32.22 8.43
C LYS A 552 -16.59 -31.20 9.49
N ALA A 553 -17.32 -30.14 9.12
CA ALA A 553 -17.75 -29.10 10.07
C ALA A 553 -18.66 -29.66 11.18
N ASN A 554 -19.53 -30.60 10.86
CA ASN A 554 -20.35 -31.28 11.88
C ASN A 554 -19.50 -32.11 12.85
N SER A 555 -18.45 -32.79 12.37
CA SER A 555 -17.54 -33.58 13.23
C SER A 555 -16.70 -32.67 14.11
N GLU A 556 -16.09 -31.62 13.52
CA GLU A 556 -15.23 -30.67 14.24
C GLU A 556 -15.98 -29.94 15.34
N GLU A 557 -17.19 -29.44 15.05
CA GLU A 557 -18.02 -28.76 16.04
C GLU A 557 -18.38 -29.69 17.18
N ALA A 558 -18.82 -30.92 16.91
CA ALA A 558 -19.20 -31.87 17.95
C ALA A 558 -18.02 -32.24 18.88
N GLU A 559 -16.80 -32.39 18.30
CA GLU A 559 -15.59 -32.62 19.08
C GLU A 559 -15.23 -31.43 19.97
N ILE A 560 -15.27 -30.21 19.41
CA ILE A 560 -14.95 -28.98 20.13
C ILE A 560 -15.96 -28.74 21.24
N THR A 561 -17.27 -28.89 20.97
CA THR A 561 -18.33 -28.75 21.98
C THR A 561 -18.15 -29.73 23.12
N LYS A 562 -17.79 -30.98 22.81
CA LYS A 562 -17.47 -31.97 23.86
C LYS A 562 -16.28 -31.53 24.71
N LEU A 563 -15.20 -31.03 24.10
CA LEU A 563 -14.05 -30.50 24.84
C LEU A 563 -14.42 -29.30 25.74
N VAL A 564 -15.37 -28.48 25.31
CA VAL A 564 -15.91 -27.36 26.11
C VAL A 564 -16.68 -27.93 27.30
N GLU A 565 -17.62 -28.87 27.09
CA GLU A 565 -18.43 -29.48 28.14
C GLU A 565 -17.57 -30.17 29.21
N ASP A 566 -16.46 -30.81 28.81
CA ASP A 566 -15.52 -31.44 29.71
C ASP A 566 -14.76 -30.43 30.61
N LYS A 567 -14.81 -29.14 30.30
CA LYS A 567 -14.12 -28.05 31.01
C LYS A 567 -15.06 -27.12 31.78
N LEU A 568 -16.36 -27.17 31.52
CA LEU A 568 -17.40 -26.44 32.28
C LEU A 568 -17.79 -27.19 33.54
#